data_410e21d6bfb5c9a0a52df0b4eb3fc63e
#
_entry.id   410e21d6bfb5c9a0a52df0b4eb3fc63e
#
_cell.length_a   1.000
_cell.length_b   1.000
_cell.length_c   1.000
_cell.angle_alpha   90.00
_cell.angle_beta   90.00
_cell.angle_gamma   90.00
#
_symmetry.space_group_name_H-M   'P 1'
#
loop_
_entity.id
_entity.type
_entity.pdbx_description
1 polymer ?
#
loop_
_entity_poly.entity_id
_entity_poly.type
_entity_poly.pdbx_seq_one_letter_code
_entity_poly.pdbx_strand_id
1 'polypeptide(L)'
;MTQPPFFGSMREDIRAARLRDPAARSNAEILFAYSGLHAVWWYRLTQRLWLAKQYFAARVISQFVRFATGVEIHPGATIGRRMFIDHGMGVVIGETAVVGNDVLVYHGVTLGGRSSRRVKRHPTIGDRVVIGTGAAVLGDITIGDDCVIGAQAVVVRDAPAGSLLTGIPATAQSGAPATDDPAAYLDPALFI
;
A
#
# COMPACT_ATOMS: atom_id res chain seq x y z
N MET A 1 9.81 -17.57 7.27
CA MET A 1 8.54 -18.13 6.77
C MET A 1 8.73 -18.62 5.35
N THR A 2 8.48 -19.89 5.07
CA THR A 2 8.59 -20.45 3.71
C THR A 2 7.41 -19.98 2.87
N GLN A 3 7.68 -19.26 1.80
CA GLN A 3 6.65 -18.87 0.82
C GLN A 3 6.15 -20.15 0.10
N PRO A 4 4.83 -20.32 -0.10
CA PRO A 4 4.31 -21.40 -0.91
C PRO A 4 4.80 -21.30 -2.35
N PRO A 5 4.69 -22.38 -3.16
CA PRO A 5 4.98 -22.30 -4.58
C PRO A 5 4.20 -21.17 -5.25
N PHE A 6 4.78 -20.54 -6.26
CA PHE A 6 4.24 -19.32 -6.90
C PHE A 6 2.73 -19.43 -7.24
N PHE A 7 2.32 -20.52 -7.88
CA PHE A 7 0.89 -20.73 -8.20
C PHE A 7 0.01 -20.96 -6.98
N GLY A 8 0.55 -21.55 -5.91
CA GLY A 8 -0.16 -21.70 -4.64
C GLY A 8 -0.45 -20.35 -4.00
N SER A 9 0.54 -19.45 -4.02
CA SER A 9 0.38 -18.10 -3.48
C SER A 9 -0.61 -17.27 -4.29
N MET A 10 -0.65 -17.37 -5.63
CA MET A 10 -1.64 -16.68 -6.46
C MET A 10 -3.07 -17.07 -6.11
N ARG A 11 -3.34 -18.37 -5.89
CA ARG A 11 -4.68 -18.84 -5.48
C ARG A 11 -5.10 -18.28 -4.13
N GLU A 12 -4.17 -18.22 -3.17
CA GLU A 12 -4.42 -17.61 -1.85
C GLU A 12 -4.73 -16.11 -1.98
N ASP A 13 -3.99 -15.38 -2.80
CA ASP A 13 -4.20 -13.96 -3.02
C ASP A 13 -5.54 -13.67 -3.68
N ILE A 14 -5.92 -14.44 -4.72
CA ILE A 14 -7.25 -14.33 -5.36
C ILE A 14 -8.37 -14.58 -4.35
N ARG A 15 -8.21 -15.61 -3.49
CA ARG A 15 -9.20 -15.89 -2.45
C ARG A 15 -9.27 -14.75 -1.42
N ALA A 16 -8.12 -14.21 -1.01
CA ALA A 16 -8.06 -13.08 -0.07
C ALA A 16 -8.73 -11.82 -0.65
N ALA A 17 -8.46 -11.49 -1.93
CA ALA A 17 -9.11 -10.39 -2.62
C ALA A 17 -10.63 -10.57 -2.67
N ARG A 18 -11.10 -11.76 -3.06
CA ARG A 18 -12.54 -12.06 -3.15
C ARG A 18 -13.28 -11.95 -1.83
N LEU A 19 -12.61 -12.23 -0.72
CA LEU A 19 -13.20 -12.11 0.63
C LEU A 19 -13.25 -10.66 1.13
N ARG A 20 -12.38 -9.79 0.61
CA ARG A 20 -12.21 -8.41 1.08
C ARG A 20 -12.84 -7.37 0.18
N ASP A 21 -13.04 -7.69 -1.09
CA ASP A 21 -13.67 -6.79 -2.05
C ASP A 21 -15.09 -7.28 -2.40
N PRO A 22 -16.13 -6.58 -1.92
CA PRO A 22 -17.53 -6.91 -2.26
C PRO A 22 -17.84 -6.74 -3.75
N ALA A 23 -17.05 -5.95 -4.50
CA ALA A 23 -17.25 -5.74 -5.93
C ALA A 23 -16.72 -6.89 -6.78
N ALA A 24 -15.91 -7.79 -6.24
CA ALA A 24 -15.32 -8.91 -6.96
C ALA A 24 -16.34 -9.95 -7.37
N ARG A 25 -16.64 -10.06 -8.68
CA ARG A 25 -17.69 -10.96 -9.23
C ARG A 25 -17.16 -12.35 -9.55
N SER A 26 -15.90 -12.46 -10.02
CA SER A 26 -15.32 -13.73 -10.43
C SER A 26 -13.80 -13.79 -10.17
N ASN A 27 -13.26 -15.01 -10.08
CA ASN A 27 -11.81 -15.21 -10.00
C ASN A 27 -11.08 -14.76 -11.29
N ALA A 28 -11.75 -14.85 -12.44
CA ALA A 28 -11.21 -14.37 -13.71
C ALA A 28 -11.06 -12.83 -13.71
N GLU A 29 -12.07 -12.11 -13.22
CA GLU A 29 -12.00 -10.66 -13.05
C GLU A 29 -10.82 -10.27 -12.15
N ILE A 30 -10.66 -10.92 -11.00
CA ILE A 30 -9.55 -10.67 -10.09
C ILE A 30 -8.20 -10.97 -10.77
N LEU A 31 -8.11 -12.08 -11.51
CA LEU A 31 -6.88 -12.49 -12.18
C LEU A 31 -6.43 -11.46 -13.24
N PHE A 32 -7.36 -10.86 -13.98
CA PHE A 32 -7.03 -10.01 -15.13
C PHE A 32 -7.16 -8.52 -14.87
N ALA A 33 -7.97 -8.08 -13.88
CA ALA A 33 -8.29 -6.68 -13.68
C ALA A 33 -7.70 -6.04 -12.40
N TYR A 34 -7.18 -6.83 -11.46
CA TYR A 34 -6.69 -6.31 -10.17
C TYR A 34 -5.21 -5.96 -10.23
N SER A 35 -4.92 -4.72 -10.57
CA SER A 35 -3.55 -4.20 -10.72
C SER A 35 -2.71 -4.36 -9.45
N GLY A 36 -3.29 -4.21 -8.26
CA GLY A 36 -2.62 -4.40 -6.99
C GLY A 36 -2.10 -5.83 -6.79
N LEU A 37 -2.86 -6.86 -7.20
CA LEU A 37 -2.39 -8.24 -7.17
C LEU A 37 -1.29 -8.51 -8.20
N HIS A 38 -1.41 -7.94 -9.41
CA HIS A 38 -0.36 -8.02 -10.41
C HIS A 38 0.96 -7.45 -9.85
N ALA A 39 0.90 -6.30 -9.18
CA ALA A 39 2.08 -5.71 -8.55
C ALA A 39 2.72 -6.63 -7.50
N VAL A 40 1.92 -7.28 -6.64
CA VAL A 40 2.41 -8.22 -5.63
C VAL A 40 3.03 -9.47 -6.28
N TRP A 41 2.45 -10.01 -7.34
CA TRP A 41 2.98 -11.19 -8.03
C TRP A 41 4.31 -10.89 -8.72
N TRP A 42 4.40 -9.78 -9.45
CA TRP A 42 5.66 -9.33 -10.06
C TRP A 42 6.72 -8.97 -9.02
N TYR A 43 6.31 -8.37 -7.89
CA TYR A 43 7.22 -8.13 -6.77
C TYR A 43 7.88 -9.44 -6.29
N ARG A 44 7.15 -10.53 -6.15
CA ARG A 44 7.73 -11.83 -5.74
C ARG A 44 8.82 -12.31 -6.70
N LEU A 45 8.68 -12.03 -7.99
CA LEU A 45 9.72 -12.33 -8.99
C LEU A 45 10.93 -11.39 -8.82
N THR A 46 10.69 -10.10 -8.73
CA THR A 46 11.77 -9.12 -8.59
C THR A 46 12.51 -9.25 -7.26
N GLN A 47 11.83 -9.68 -6.19
CA GLN A 47 12.47 -10.01 -4.92
C GLN A 47 13.43 -11.20 -5.05
N ARG A 48 13.08 -12.26 -5.80
CA ARG A 48 13.99 -13.39 -6.05
C ARG A 48 15.25 -12.95 -6.79
N LEU A 49 15.11 -12.10 -7.80
CA LEU A 49 16.25 -11.49 -8.49
C LEU A 49 17.10 -10.65 -7.54
N TRP A 50 16.47 -9.88 -6.66
CA TRP A 50 17.16 -9.08 -5.65
C TRP A 50 17.98 -9.94 -4.70
N LEU A 51 17.37 -11.01 -4.16
CA LEU A 51 18.06 -11.98 -3.29
C LEU A 51 19.20 -12.72 -4.01
N ALA A 52 19.05 -12.96 -5.31
CA ALA A 52 20.11 -13.48 -6.18
C ALA A 52 21.15 -12.41 -6.59
N LYS A 53 21.13 -11.22 -5.96
CA LYS A 53 22.04 -10.09 -6.24
C LYS A 53 21.95 -9.51 -7.65
N GLN A 54 20.89 -9.81 -8.39
CA GLN A 54 20.60 -9.25 -9.72
C GLN A 54 19.87 -7.89 -9.55
N TYR A 55 20.50 -6.97 -8.84
CA TYR A 55 19.88 -5.70 -8.38
C TYR A 55 19.37 -4.84 -9.52
N PHE A 56 20.18 -4.70 -10.61
CA PHE A 56 19.81 -3.87 -11.75
C PHE A 56 18.55 -4.43 -12.44
N ALA A 57 18.55 -5.73 -12.78
CA ALA A 57 17.39 -6.38 -13.42
C ALA A 57 16.14 -6.30 -12.53
N ALA A 58 16.27 -6.56 -11.23
CA ALA A 58 15.17 -6.43 -10.28
C ALA A 58 14.57 -5.02 -10.28
N ARG A 59 15.41 -3.98 -10.27
CA ARG A 59 14.98 -2.57 -10.28
C ARG A 59 14.32 -2.18 -11.60
N VAL A 60 14.89 -2.55 -12.73
CA VAL A 60 14.31 -2.25 -14.05
C VAL A 60 12.93 -2.88 -14.17
N ILE A 61 12.80 -4.16 -13.86
CA ILE A 61 11.50 -4.84 -13.91
C ILE A 61 10.50 -4.19 -12.94
N SER A 62 10.92 -3.85 -11.72
CA SER A 62 10.01 -3.19 -10.77
C SER A 62 9.49 -1.83 -11.27
N GLN A 63 10.27 -1.07 -12.06
CA GLN A 63 9.81 0.17 -12.67
C GLN A 63 8.79 -0.06 -13.80
N PHE A 64 8.96 -1.11 -14.61
CA PHE A 64 7.93 -1.52 -15.57
C PHE A 64 6.63 -1.91 -14.89
N VAL A 65 6.71 -2.66 -13.78
CA VAL A 65 5.53 -3.04 -13.00
C VAL A 65 4.83 -1.80 -12.44
N ARG A 66 5.59 -0.85 -11.89
CA ARG A 66 5.05 0.44 -11.44
C ARG A 66 4.32 1.16 -12.57
N PHE A 67 4.92 1.25 -13.75
CA PHE A 67 4.29 1.88 -14.92
C PHE A 67 2.97 1.19 -15.30
N ALA A 68 2.94 -0.15 -15.30
CA ALA A 68 1.78 -0.93 -15.70
C ALA A 68 0.66 -0.97 -14.65
N THR A 69 1.00 -0.87 -13.35
CA THR A 69 0.05 -1.09 -12.24
C THR A 69 -0.25 0.15 -11.41
N GLY A 70 0.58 1.20 -11.53
CA GLY A 70 0.54 2.37 -10.64
C GLY A 70 1.06 2.12 -9.22
N VAL A 71 1.61 0.91 -8.94
CA VAL A 71 2.09 0.48 -7.62
C VAL A 71 3.60 0.33 -7.64
N GLU A 72 4.30 1.01 -6.76
CA GLU A 72 5.74 0.83 -6.55
C GLU A 72 6.01 -0.05 -5.34
N ILE A 73 6.59 -1.22 -5.58
CA ILE A 73 7.14 -2.08 -4.52
C ILE A 73 8.63 -2.27 -4.80
N HIS A 74 9.47 -1.79 -3.86
CA HIS A 74 10.90 -1.99 -3.99
C HIS A 74 11.26 -3.48 -3.84
N PRO A 75 12.08 -4.07 -4.73
CA PRO A 75 12.43 -5.50 -4.68
C PRO A 75 13.08 -5.95 -3.36
N GLY A 76 13.71 -5.03 -2.64
CA GLY A 76 14.34 -5.29 -1.33
C GLY A 76 13.35 -5.34 -0.16
N ALA A 77 12.10 -4.94 -0.33
CA ALA A 77 11.10 -5.05 0.71
C ALA A 77 10.82 -6.52 1.08
N THR A 78 10.27 -6.75 2.25
CA THR A 78 9.79 -8.08 2.68
C THR A 78 8.28 -8.04 2.85
N ILE A 79 7.56 -8.82 2.06
CA ILE A 79 6.08 -8.85 2.10
C ILE A 79 5.61 -10.27 2.40
N GLY A 80 4.74 -10.39 3.38
CA GLY A 80 4.09 -11.62 3.79
C GLY A 80 3.06 -12.15 2.79
N ARG A 81 2.23 -13.06 3.27
CA ARG A 81 1.21 -13.75 2.45
C ARG A 81 -0.11 -12.99 2.45
N ARG A 82 -0.89 -13.15 1.38
CA ARG A 82 -2.25 -12.63 1.24
C ARG A 82 -2.37 -11.12 1.45
N MET A 83 -1.30 -10.38 1.10
CA MET A 83 -1.40 -8.93 1.01
C MET A 83 -2.36 -8.57 -0.11
N PHE A 84 -3.32 -7.72 0.18
CA PHE A 84 -4.26 -7.18 -0.80
C PHE A 84 -4.09 -5.68 -0.93
N ILE A 85 -3.79 -5.21 -2.14
CA ILE A 85 -3.70 -3.79 -2.47
C ILE A 85 -4.95 -3.46 -3.28
N ASP A 86 -5.85 -2.68 -2.67
CA ASP A 86 -7.10 -2.26 -3.30
C ASP A 86 -6.89 -0.96 -4.09
N HIS A 87 -7.40 -0.93 -5.32
CA HIS A 87 -7.20 0.12 -6.34
C HIS A 87 -5.73 0.31 -6.77
N GLY A 88 -4.81 0.37 -5.86
CA GLY A 88 -3.36 0.32 -6.05
C GLY A 88 -2.67 1.61 -6.49
N MET A 89 -3.32 2.49 -7.22
CA MET A 89 -2.69 3.70 -7.76
C MET A 89 -2.00 4.53 -6.68
N GLY A 90 -0.71 4.87 -6.90
CA GLY A 90 0.06 5.73 -6.00
C GLY A 90 0.59 5.04 -4.73
N VAL A 91 0.42 3.73 -4.58
CA VAL A 91 1.04 3.00 -3.46
C VAL A 91 2.55 2.94 -3.64
N VAL A 92 3.31 3.23 -2.58
CA VAL A 92 4.77 3.16 -2.55
C VAL A 92 5.24 2.36 -1.34
N ILE A 93 5.97 1.27 -1.57
CA ILE A 93 6.57 0.43 -0.53
C ILE A 93 8.09 0.45 -0.69
N GLY A 94 8.79 1.06 0.26
CA GLY A 94 10.22 1.30 0.20
C GLY A 94 11.10 0.06 0.51
N GLU A 95 12.38 0.18 0.22
CA GLU A 95 13.39 -0.90 0.19
C GLU A 95 13.44 -1.77 1.45
N THR A 96 13.43 -1.17 2.63
CA THR A 96 13.59 -1.89 3.89
C THR A 96 12.27 -2.06 4.64
N ALA A 97 11.13 -1.85 3.97
CA ALA A 97 9.82 -2.11 4.55
C ALA A 97 9.62 -3.61 4.80
N VAL A 98 8.99 -3.92 5.92
CA VAL A 98 8.56 -5.28 6.27
C VAL A 98 7.04 -5.24 6.45
N VAL A 99 6.32 -6.11 5.77
CA VAL A 99 4.86 -6.21 5.82
C VAL A 99 4.49 -7.63 6.17
N GLY A 100 3.66 -7.80 7.18
CA GLY A 100 3.15 -9.08 7.66
C GLY A 100 2.17 -9.75 6.70
N ASN A 101 1.44 -10.73 7.23
CA ASN A 101 0.44 -11.48 6.49
C ASN A 101 -0.93 -10.78 6.58
N ASP A 102 -1.78 -11.04 5.59
CA ASP A 102 -3.17 -10.57 5.59
C ASP A 102 -3.35 -9.06 5.70
N VAL A 103 -2.38 -8.29 5.23
CA VAL A 103 -2.42 -6.83 5.25
C VAL A 103 -3.25 -6.32 4.08
N LEU A 104 -4.14 -5.35 4.38
CA LEU A 104 -4.93 -4.62 3.39
C LEU A 104 -4.38 -3.20 3.23
N VAL A 105 -4.10 -2.81 2.00
CA VAL A 105 -3.56 -1.48 1.67
C VAL A 105 -4.43 -0.83 0.61
N TYR A 106 -4.90 0.38 0.86
CA TYR A 106 -5.63 1.17 -0.12
C TYR A 106 -4.68 2.03 -0.97
N HIS A 107 -5.21 2.62 -2.05
CA HIS A 107 -4.45 3.48 -2.96
C HIS A 107 -3.80 4.68 -2.24
N GLY A 108 -2.71 5.21 -2.82
CA GLY A 108 -2.01 6.37 -2.30
C GLY A 108 -1.20 6.13 -1.01
N VAL A 109 -1.20 4.93 -0.45
CA VAL A 109 -0.45 4.61 0.76
C VAL A 109 1.05 4.64 0.52
N THR A 110 1.79 5.22 1.47
CA THR A 110 3.25 5.24 1.45
C THR A 110 3.83 4.57 2.69
N LEU A 111 4.64 3.52 2.48
CA LEU A 111 5.55 2.96 3.50
C LEU A 111 6.96 3.52 3.23
N GLY A 112 7.22 4.70 3.79
CA GLY A 112 8.35 5.55 3.42
C GLY A 112 9.48 5.56 4.44
N GLY A 113 10.69 5.96 3.97
CA GLY A 113 11.87 6.12 4.81
C GLY A 113 12.01 7.55 5.33
N ARG A 114 12.64 7.70 6.51
CA ARG A 114 13.02 9.01 7.09
C ARG A 114 14.53 9.21 7.24
N SER A 115 15.34 8.38 6.58
CA SER A 115 16.80 8.48 6.61
C SER A 115 17.39 8.33 5.21
N SER A 116 18.44 9.10 4.90
CA SER A 116 19.25 8.95 3.70
C SER A 116 20.36 7.89 3.84
N ARG A 117 20.55 7.31 5.01
CA ARG A 117 21.57 6.28 5.27
C ARG A 117 21.10 4.92 4.75
N ARG A 118 22.04 4.04 4.42
CA ARG A 118 21.79 2.63 4.05
C ARG A 118 21.57 1.76 5.29
N VAL A 119 20.46 2.00 5.99
CA VAL A 119 20.05 1.29 7.20
C VAL A 119 18.57 0.89 7.06
N LYS A 120 18.05 0.14 8.02
CA LYS A 120 16.60 -0.01 8.18
C LYS A 120 16.01 1.40 8.37
N ARG A 121 15.12 1.83 7.47
CA ARG A 121 14.58 3.20 7.42
C ARG A 121 13.10 3.28 7.04
N HIS A 122 12.50 2.14 6.73
CA HIS A 122 11.09 2.00 6.38
C HIS A 122 10.36 1.19 7.46
N PRO A 123 9.03 1.31 7.57
CA PRO A 123 8.29 0.70 8.65
C PRO A 123 8.25 -0.82 8.60
N THR A 124 7.97 -1.39 9.77
CA THR A 124 7.57 -2.78 9.95
C THR A 124 6.09 -2.80 10.30
N ILE A 125 5.29 -3.46 9.47
CA ILE A 125 3.85 -3.62 9.60
C ILE A 125 3.56 -5.05 10.02
N GLY A 126 2.80 -5.24 11.08
CA GLY A 126 2.36 -6.53 11.60
C GLY A 126 1.35 -7.24 10.71
N ASP A 127 0.80 -8.33 11.22
CA ASP A 127 -0.22 -9.13 10.54
C ASP A 127 -1.61 -8.46 10.65
N ARG A 128 -2.47 -8.65 9.65
CA ARG A 128 -3.88 -8.19 9.61
C ARG A 128 -4.08 -6.69 9.77
N VAL A 129 -3.06 -5.91 9.46
CA VAL A 129 -3.14 -4.45 9.49
C VAL A 129 -3.93 -3.94 8.29
N VAL A 130 -4.78 -2.94 8.52
CA VAL A 130 -5.51 -2.21 7.46
C VAL A 130 -4.95 -0.81 7.35
N ILE A 131 -4.56 -0.39 6.14
CA ILE A 131 -3.98 0.94 5.89
C ILE A 131 -4.88 1.69 4.91
N GLY A 132 -5.57 2.70 5.43
CA GLY A 132 -6.54 3.51 4.70
C GLY A 132 -5.91 4.37 3.60
N THR A 133 -6.76 4.83 2.70
CA THR A 133 -6.41 5.64 1.52
C THR A 133 -5.48 6.79 1.85
N GLY A 134 -4.38 6.92 1.10
CA GLY A 134 -3.46 8.06 1.22
C GLY A 134 -2.68 8.14 2.53
N ALA A 135 -2.77 7.14 3.42
CA ALA A 135 -2.01 7.16 4.66
C ALA A 135 -0.50 7.00 4.41
N ALA A 136 0.31 7.70 5.20
CA ALA A 136 1.76 7.67 5.14
C ALA A 136 2.34 7.12 6.45
N VAL A 137 3.03 5.98 6.38
CA VAL A 137 3.76 5.39 7.51
C VAL A 137 5.24 5.59 7.26
N LEU A 138 5.90 6.39 8.11
CA LEU A 138 7.21 6.93 7.78
C LEU A 138 8.25 6.64 8.86
N GLY A 139 9.38 6.08 8.44
CA GLY A 139 10.55 5.84 9.29
C GLY A 139 10.70 4.37 9.68
N ASP A 140 11.74 4.09 10.46
CA ASP A 140 11.95 2.78 11.09
C ASP A 140 11.08 2.68 12.34
N ILE A 141 9.81 2.43 12.14
CA ILE A 141 8.78 2.30 13.18
C ILE A 141 8.06 0.96 13.03
N THR A 142 7.46 0.51 14.11
CA THR A 142 6.70 -0.75 14.15
C THR A 142 5.22 -0.48 14.41
N ILE A 143 4.38 -1.00 13.52
CA ILE A 143 2.93 -1.06 13.68
C ILE A 143 2.57 -2.49 14.02
N GLY A 144 2.02 -2.70 15.22
CA GLY A 144 1.64 -4.02 15.70
C GLY A 144 0.52 -4.67 14.89
N ASP A 145 0.26 -5.94 15.18
CA ASP A 145 -0.81 -6.71 14.55
C ASP A 145 -2.19 -6.09 14.77
N ASP A 146 -3.13 -6.37 13.87
CA ASP A 146 -4.54 -5.96 14.00
C ASP A 146 -4.76 -4.44 14.12
N CYS A 147 -3.78 -3.62 13.73
CA CYS A 147 -3.93 -2.17 13.70
C CYS A 147 -4.77 -1.73 12.50
N VAL A 148 -5.49 -0.61 12.70
CA VAL A 148 -6.19 0.09 11.63
C VAL A 148 -5.64 1.51 11.52
N ILE A 149 -5.14 1.86 10.33
CA ILE A 149 -4.66 3.21 10.01
C ILE A 149 -5.70 3.88 9.13
N GLY A 150 -6.29 4.96 9.63
CA GLY A 150 -7.31 5.73 8.93
C GLY A 150 -6.78 6.43 7.68
N ALA A 151 -7.68 6.79 6.78
CA ALA A 151 -7.34 7.52 5.56
C ALA A 151 -6.60 8.83 5.88
N GLN A 152 -5.61 9.18 5.04
CA GLN A 152 -4.78 10.39 5.15
C GLN A 152 -3.99 10.52 6.47
N ALA A 153 -3.94 9.48 7.31
CA ALA A 153 -3.15 9.53 8.54
C ALA A 153 -1.65 9.52 8.25
N VAL A 154 -0.89 10.35 8.98
CA VAL A 154 0.58 10.36 8.93
C VAL A 154 1.11 9.76 10.22
N VAL A 155 1.68 8.54 10.13
CA VAL A 155 2.18 7.77 11.26
C VAL A 155 3.71 7.84 11.27
N VAL A 156 4.27 8.36 12.37
CA VAL A 156 5.71 8.58 12.54
C VAL A 156 6.25 8.02 13.87
N ARG A 157 5.44 7.23 14.57
CA ARG A 157 5.78 6.58 15.85
C ARG A 157 5.23 5.17 15.87
N ASP A 158 5.81 4.31 16.69
CA ASP A 158 5.33 2.95 16.93
C ASP A 158 3.88 2.94 17.44
N ALA A 159 3.16 1.88 17.08
CA ALA A 159 1.81 1.63 17.58
C ALA A 159 1.70 0.17 18.06
N PRO A 160 1.21 -0.07 19.28
CA PRO A 160 0.98 -1.43 19.78
C PRO A 160 -0.14 -2.11 18.99
N ALA A 161 -0.19 -3.45 19.07
CA ALA A 161 -1.23 -4.25 18.41
C ALA A 161 -2.65 -3.78 18.78
N GLY A 162 -3.57 -3.85 17.83
CA GLY A 162 -4.98 -3.46 17.99
C GLY A 162 -5.22 -1.95 18.04
N SER A 163 -4.25 -1.13 17.68
CA SER A 163 -4.39 0.35 17.69
C SER A 163 -5.22 0.85 16.52
N LEU A 164 -6.06 1.86 16.79
CA LEU A 164 -6.70 2.68 15.77
C LEU A 164 -5.95 4.01 15.63
N LEU A 165 -5.33 4.24 14.46
CA LEU A 165 -4.53 5.42 14.15
C LEU A 165 -5.32 6.31 13.19
N THR A 166 -5.80 7.44 13.64
CA THR A 166 -6.62 8.34 12.83
C THR A 166 -5.88 9.61 12.44
N GLY A 167 -6.18 10.13 11.25
CA GLY A 167 -5.83 11.48 10.84
C GLY A 167 -6.78 12.53 11.41
N ILE A 168 -6.68 13.76 10.92
CA ILE A 168 -7.57 14.86 11.30
C ILE A 168 -8.83 14.78 10.41
N PRO A 169 -10.03 14.48 10.97
CA PRO A 169 -11.26 14.48 10.19
C PRO A 169 -11.62 15.90 9.74
N ALA A 170 -12.22 16.01 8.57
CA ALA A 170 -12.78 17.28 8.11
C ALA A 170 -13.94 17.71 9.02
N THR A 171 -14.04 19.01 9.29
CA THR A 171 -15.16 19.61 9.99
C THR A 171 -16.01 20.42 9.00
N ALA A 172 -17.33 20.26 9.08
CA ALA A 172 -18.24 21.07 8.28
C ALA A 172 -18.23 22.52 8.79
N GLN A 173 -18.01 23.45 7.88
CA GLN A 173 -18.16 24.88 8.15
C GLN A 173 -19.28 25.44 7.28
N SER A 174 -20.09 26.34 7.83
CA SER A 174 -21.08 27.11 7.06
C SER A 174 -20.36 28.19 6.24
N GLY A 175 -20.83 28.45 5.02
CA GLY A 175 -20.30 29.54 4.20
C GLY A 175 -19.75 29.15 2.84
N ALA A 176 -19.96 27.90 2.40
CA ALA A 176 -19.74 27.57 1.00
C ALA A 176 -20.67 28.45 0.12
N PRO A 177 -20.16 29.17 -0.89
CA PRO A 177 -20.99 30.00 -1.74
C PRO A 177 -22.03 29.13 -2.45
N ALA A 178 -23.30 29.40 -2.19
CA ALA A 178 -24.40 28.86 -2.99
C ALA A 178 -24.49 29.68 -4.28
N THR A 179 -23.78 29.23 -5.31
CA THR A 179 -23.80 29.89 -6.62
C THR A 179 -23.79 28.85 -7.73
N ASP A 180 -24.61 29.08 -8.74
CA ASP A 180 -24.62 28.29 -9.97
C ASP A 180 -23.57 28.80 -10.98
N ASP A 181 -22.83 29.87 -10.63
CA ASP A 181 -21.78 30.42 -11.48
C ASP A 181 -20.49 29.62 -11.33
N PRO A 182 -20.06 28.87 -12.38
CA PRO A 182 -18.81 28.11 -12.34
C PRO A 182 -17.56 29.00 -12.09
N ALA A 183 -17.61 30.29 -12.43
CA ALA A 183 -16.51 31.21 -12.20
C ALA A 183 -16.28 31.52 -10.71
N ALA A 184 -17.28 31.38 -9.88
CA ALA A 184 -17.16 31.57 -8.44
C ALA A 184 -16.30 30.47 -7.74
N TYR A 185 -16.06 29.34 -8.41
CA TYR A 185 -15.22 28.24 -7.90
C TYR A 185 -13.77 28.33 -8.39
N LEU A 186 -13.41 29.38 -9.16
CA LEU A 186 -12.08 29.47 -9.79
C LEU A 186 -11.03 30.14 -8.89
N ASP A 187 -11.39 30.66 -7.71
CA ASP A 187 -10.39 31.20 -6.80
C ASP A 187 -10.01 30.16 -5.72
N PRO A 188 -8.85 29.47 -5.89
CA PRO A 188 -8.40 28.50 -4.88
C PRO A 188 -8.14 29.11 -3.50
N ALA A 189 -7.93 30.43 -3.42
CA ALA A 189 -7.68 31.12 -2.16
C ALA A 189 -8.91 31.16 -1.25
N LEU A 190 -10.11 30.89 -1.77
CA LEU A 190 -11.33 30.78 -0.98
C LEU A 190 -11.43 29.45 -0.21
N PHE A 191 -10.54 28.47 -0.51
CA PHE A 191 -10.62 27.11 0.02
C PHE A 191 -9.35 26.66 0.74
N ILE A 192 -8.38 27.55 0.97
CA ILE A 192 -7.11 27.27 1.67
C ILE A 192 -7.13 27.90 3.05
#